data_4026ab4af1fa361e12a9f9504efebadf
#
_entry.id   4026ab4af1fa361e12a9f9504efebadf
#
_cell.length_a   1.000
_cell.length_b   1.000
_cell.length_c   1.000
_cell.angle_alpha   90.00
_cell.angle_beta   90.00
_cell.angle_gamma   90.00
#
_symmetry.space_group_name_H-M   'P 1'
#
loop_
_entity.id
_entity.type
_entity.pdbx_description
1 polymer ?
#
loop_
_entity_poly.entity_id
_entity_poly.type
_entity_poly.pdbx_seq_one_letter_code
_entity_poly.pdbx_strand_id
1 'polypeptide(L)'
;MNIEGSNLCIGCMKPLGQTGRCSFCGMKQEDYNPIPRCLLPGTRLADRYILGKVLGEGSFGITYIGWDSRLQIPVAIKEYFPSEMVSRDVICGHGNKVYLYENAKKNHYEEDIKKFLNEAKCLSKFNEVEGIVSVLDFFYENETAYIVMQFIDGVSVKEYIKKNGKMDGKKVLNAMRPVLLALEKVHRTGIVHRDISPDNIMIRKDGSLVLIDFGAARMRNIDNTKTMTVLFKRGFSPEEQYRYKGRWGAYTDVYSISATMYYMLTGEAPTDSVIRALGDDMPSLLNMKELEISTKQKKAVMKGMAVNAKNRWQSIRELYDAMYEEEKNITSGSGRRRGIAGIAGAAVLGTAITIGCLHAGTKDEKREPVIAVETPVVTPEATKTPKKEILMTNVTGKTMAEAEKEWGSIVDITWKQEYSDTAKKGMVISQNVSAGEWVSADQKLVLTISKGQGKTVVPKLRGLTLEQAKKKLKKVHLTYKIQREESNKAVDTVLSQSVAKGKKVARGTAVKLTVSKQKKAEAVVTKKPAATAKPTQRSKKKKKDFVGVIQ
;
A
#
# COMPACT_ATOMS: atom_id res chain seq x y z
N MET A 1 -10.22 26.92 11.50
CA MET A 1 -9.04 27.13 10.64
C MET A 1 -9.51 27.74 9.33
N ASN A 2 -9.19 29.01 9.09
CA ASN A 2 -9.43 29.63 7.79
C ASN A 2 -8.13 29.53 6.98
N ILE A 3 -8.24 29.21 5.70
CA ILE A 3 -7.11 29.27 4.79
C ILE A 3 -6.75 30.75 4.68
N GLU A 4 -5.62 31.19 5.28
CA GLU A 4 -5.18 32.59 5.27
C GLU A 4 -5.15 33.12 3.84
N GLY A 5 -5.89 34.22 3.58
CA GLY A 5 -5.97 34.88 2.28
C GLY A 5 -6.90 34.21 1.24
N SER A 6 -7.66 33.16 1.58
CA SER A 6 -8.66 32.59 0.68
C SER A 6 -9.97 32.28 1.43
N ASN A 7 -11.10 32.62 0.81
CA ASN A 7 -12.43 32.29 1.35
C ASN A 7 -12.89 30.89 0.85
N LEU A 8 -12.02 29.87 0.99
CA LEU A 8 -12.26 28.53 0.48
C LEU A 8 -12.59 27.54 1.60
N CYS A 9 -13.53 26.65 1.34
CA CYS A 9 -13.85 25.55 2.22
C CYS A 9 -12.75 24.47 2.16
N ILE A 10 -12.13 24.14 3.29
CA ILE A 10 -11.10 23.10 3.38
C ILE A 10 -11.60 21.70 2.94
N GLY A 11 -12.92 21.49 2.93
CA GLY A 11 -13.54 20.21 2.60
C GLY A 11 -13.79 19.98 1.12
N CYS A 12 -14.07 21.04 0.34
CA CYS A 12 -14.45 20.91 -1.07
C CYS A 12 -13.85 21.99 -1.99
N MET A 13 -13.03 22.90 -1.48
CA MET A 13 -12.38 24.00 -2.20
C MET A 13 -13.37 24.96 -2.92
N LYS A 14 -14.63 24.97 -2.54
CA LYS A 14 -15.60 25.95 -3.01
C LYS A 14 -15.64 27.16 -2.07
N PRO A 15 -16.12 28.33 -2.52
CA PRO A 15 -16.23 29.50 -1.65
C PRO A 15 -17.00 29.21 -0.37
N LEU A 16 -16.45 29.64 0.75
CA LEU A 16 -17.08 29.50 2.07
C LEU A 16 -17.98 30.69 2.34
N GLY A 17 -19.22 30.45 2.74
CA GLY A 17 -20.14 31.50 3.17
C GLY A 17 -19.76 32.07 4.54
N GLN A 18 -20.43 33.14 4.96
CA GLN A 18 -20.16 33.85 6.23
C GLN A 18 -20.46 33.05 7.50
N THR A 19 -21.18 31.92 7.39
CA THR A 19 -21.67 31.14 8.54
C THR A 19 -20.66 30.11 9.08
N GLY A 20 -19.45 30.05 8.55
CA GLY A 20 -18.45 29.04 8.95
C GLY A 20 -18.79 27.61 8.53
N ARG A 21 -20.00 27.37 8.02
CA ARG A 21 -20.46 26.09 7.46
C ARG A 21 -20.55 26.20 5.93
N CYS A 22 -19.94 25.26 5.24
CA CYS A 22 -19.97 25.22 3.79
C CYS A 22 -21.36 24.84 3.26
N SER A 23 -21.97 25.70 2.43
CA SER A 23 -23.27 25.43 1.79
C SER A 23 -23.23 24.30 0.76
N PHE A 24 -22.06 23.97 0.23
CA PHE A 24 -21.88 22.94 -0.81
C PHE A 24 -21.65 21.53 -0.25
N CYS A 25 -20.78 21.38 0.75
CA CYS A 25 -20.44 20.06 1.30
C CYS A 25 -20.89 19.87 2.75
N GLY A 26 -21.51 20.89 3.39
CA GLY A 26 -22.02 20.83 4.75
C GLY A 26 -20.95 20.84 5.85
N MET A 27 -19.66 20.87 5.50
CA MET A 27 -18.57 20.84 6.46
C MET A 27 -18.49 22.12 7.27
N LYS A 28 -18.33 21.99 8.59
CA LYS A 28 -17.89 23.06 9.46
C LYS A 28 -16.38 22.96 9.60
N GLN A 29 -15.67 24.06 9.32
CA GLN A 29 -14.20 24.06 9.37
C GLN A 29 -13.64 23.86 10.78
N GLU A 30 -14.39 24.30 11.80
CA GLU A 30 -14.06 24.15 13.22
C GLU A 30 -14.02 22.69 13.67
N ASP A 31 -14.84 21.81 13.05
CA ASP A 31 -14.95 20.40 13.39
C ASP A 31 -13.80 19.55 12.79
N TYR A 32 -12.90 20.15 12.00
CA TYR A 32 -11.79 19.42 11.40
C TYR A 32 -10.64 19.22 12.39
N ASN A 33 -10.36 17.97 12.72
CA ASN A 33 -9.22 17.57 13.52
C ASN A 33 -8.05 17.15 12.62
N PRO A 34 -6.94 17.92 12.58
CA PRO A 34 -5.77 17.56 11.79
C PRO A 34 -5.15 16.25 12.25
N ILE A 35 -4.75 15.42 11.30
CA ILE A 35 -3.99 14.20 11.58
C ILE A 35 -2.52 14.60 11.80
N PRO A 36 -1.85 14.19 12.90
CA PRO A 36 -0.54 14.74 13.31
C PRO A 36 0.55 14.67 12.24
N ARG A 37 0.56 13.65 11.41
CA ARG A 37 1.58 13.45 10.35
C ARG A 37 1.20 14.07 9.01
N CYS A 38 -0.03 14.57 8.86
CA CYS A 38 -0.50 15.16 7.63
C CYS A 38 -0.23 16.66 7.59
N LEU A 39 -0.03 17.20 6.40
CA LEU A 39 0.07 18.65 6.21
C LEU A 39 -1.25 19.32 6.59
N LEU A 40 -1.16 20.50 7.19
CA LEU A 40 -2.32 21.25 7.62
C LEU A 40 -3.07 21.89 6.45
N PRO A 41 -4.39 22.02 6.52
CA PRO A 41 -5.15 22.85 5.58
C PRO A 41 -4.57 24.28 5.54
N GLY A 42 -4.47 24.86 4.34
CA GLY A 42 -3.83 26.15 4.11
C GLY A 42 -2.35 26.06 3.74
N THR A 43 -1.69 24.90 3.95
CA THR A 43 -0.32 24.71 3.48
C THR A 43 -0.22 24.96 1.98
N ARG A 44 0.75 25.78 1.57
CA ARG A 44 1.08 26.03 0.15
C ARG A 44 2.18 25.08 -0.30
N LEU A 45 1.99 24.49 -1.49
CA LEU A 45 2.97 23.66 -2.17
C LEU A 45 3.28 24.28 -3.53
N ALA A 46 4.56 24.26 -3.92
CA ALA A 46 5.07 24.84 -5.18
C ALA A 46 4.58 26.27 -5.43
N ASP A 47 4.33 27.07 -4.40
CA ASP A 47 3.74 28.42 -4.44
C ASP A 47 2.45 28.53 -5.27
N ARG A 48 1.82 27.41 -5.54
CA ARG A 48 0.65 27.30 -6.43
C ARG A 48 -0.54 26.61 -5.80
N TYR A 49 -0.30 25.50 -5.10
CA TYR A 49 -1.36 24.63 -4.61
C TYR A 49 -1.63 24.89 -3.13
N ILE A 50 -2.88 25.13 -2.78
CA ILE A 50 -3.32 25.34 -1.39
C ILE A 50 -4.01 24.06 -0.92
N LEU A 51 -3.51 23.43 0.13
CA LEU A 51 -4.07 22.21 0.67
C LEU A 51 -5.36 22.44 1.47
N GLY A 52 -6.29 21.53 1.36
CA GLY A 52 -7.44 21.38 2.23
C GLY A 52 -7.32 20.15 3.13
N LYS A 53 -8.45 19.49 3.39
CA LYS A 53 -8.48 18.30 4.22
C LYS A 53 -7.83 17.09 3.53
N VAL A 54 -7.44 16.11 4.34
CA VAL A 54 -7.08 14.77 3.88
C VAL A 54 -8.31 14.09 3.27
N LEU A 55 -8.17 13.54 2.07
CA LEU A 55 -9.17 12.72 1.38
C LEU A 55 -9.00 11.24 1.70
N GLY A 56 -7.76 10.80 1.90
CA GLY A 56 -7.44 9.43 2.22
C GLY A 56 -5.98 9.24 2.59
N GLU A 57 -5.70 8.19 3.32
CA GLU A 57 -4.39 7.80 3.78
C GLU A 57 -4.19 6.32 3.48
N GLY A 58 -3.06 5.99 2.88
CA GLY A 58 -2.66 4.63 2.53
C GLY A 58 -1.23 4.31 2.97
N SER A 59 -0.81 3.08 2.77
CA SER A 59 0.53 2.60 3.18
C SER A 59 1.68 3.37 2.53
N PHE A 60 1.45 3.98 1.37
CA PHE A 60 2.49 4.62 0.56
C PHE A 60 2.30 6.13 0.39
N GLY A 61 1.20 6.69 0.90
CA GLY A 61 0.97 8.11 0.70
C GLY A 61 -0.31 8.64 1.31
N ILE A 62 -0.40 9.94 1.30
CA ILE A 62 -1.52 10.72 1.81
C ILE A 62 -2.11 11.51 0.64
N THR A 63 -3.43 11.50 0.49
CA THR A 63 -4.11 12.27 -0.55
C THR A 63 -4.90 13.39 0.09
N TYR A 64 -4.70 14.60 -0.40
CA TYR A 64 -5.38 15.81 0.05
C TYR A 64 -6.29 16.34 -1.06
N ILE A 65 -7.37 17.01 -0.69
CA ILE A 65 -7.98 17.97 -1.61
C ILE A 65 -7.12 19.23 -1.61
N GLY A 66 -7.00 19.88 -2.76
CA GLY A 66 -6.28 21.12 -2.90
C GLY A 66 -6.95 22.07 -3.88
N TRP A 67 -6.46 23.29 -3.92
CA TRP A 67 -6.87 24.35 -4.84
C TRP A 67 -5.66 24.78 -5.68
N ASP A 68 -5.80 24.71 -7.00
CA ASP A 68 -4.82 25.30 -7.91
C ASP A 68 -5.11 26.80 -8.04
N SER A 69 -4.26 27.64 -7.47
CA SER A 69 -4.44 29.09 -7.45
C SER A 69 -4.29 29.75 -8.83
N ARG A 70 -3.62 29.09 -9.78
CA ARG A 70 -3.45 29.58 -11.16
C ARG A 70 -4.63 29.22 -12.05
N LEU A 71 -5.06 27.96 -12.01
CA LEU A 71 -6.19 27.47 -12.81
C LEU A 71 -7.54 27.73 -12.14
N GLN A 72 -7.57 28.08 -10.86
CA GLN A 72 -8.77 28.29 -10.05
C GLN A 72 -9.72 27.08 -10.07
N ILE A 73 -9.16 25.89 -9.89
CA ILE A 73 -9.89 24.63 -9.84
C ILE A 73 -9.50 23.79 -8.63
N PRO A 74 -10.42 22.95 -8.12
CA PRO A 74 -10.06 21.94 -7.14
C PRO A 74 -9.21 20.84 -7.76
N VAL A 75 -8.22 20.36 -7.02
CA VAL A 75 -7.30 19.28 -7.40
C VAL A 75 -7.21 18.23 -6.30
N ALA A 76 -6.81 17.03 -6.64
CA ALA A 76 -6.37 16.01 -5.68
C ALA A 76 -4.84 15.96 -5.67
N ILE A 77 -4.24 16.01 -4.49
CA ILE A 77 -2.77 16.05 -4.34
C ILE A 77 -2.35 14.84 -3.53
N LYS A 78 -1.63 13.93 -4.18
CA LYS A 78 -1.08 12.73 -3.56
C LYS A 78 0.37 12.96 -3.18
N GLU A 79 0.65 12.82 -1.90
CA GLU A 79 1.98 12.89 -1.33
C GLU A 79 2.57 11.49 -1.19
N TYR A 80 3.83 11.30 -1.55
CA TYR A 80 4.57 10.07 -1.24
C TYR A 80 4.96 10.07 0.24
N PHE A 81 4.29 9.24 1.05
CA PHE A 81 4.50 9.17 2.49
C PHE A 81 4.46 7.71 2.98
N PRO A 82 5.52 6.91 2.77
CA PRO A 82 5.59 5.54 3.27
C PRO A 82 5.77 5.55 4.80
N SER A 83 4.69 5.45 5.54
CA SER A 83 4.65 5.60 7.01
C SER A 83 5.53 4.61 7.79
N GLU A 84 5.99 3.53 7.16
CA GLU A 84 6.97 2.59 7.74
C GLU A 84 8.42 3.09 7.65
N MET A 85 8.70 4.05 6.77
CA MET A 85 10.04 4.58 6.50
C MET A 85 10.24 6.00 6.97
N VAL A 86 9.15 6.78 7.08
CA VAL A 86 9.22 8.22 7.32
C VAL A 86 8.25 8.67 8.41
N SER A 87 8.57 9.81 8.98
CA SER A 87 7.70 10.56 9.89
C SER A 87 7.70 12.04 9.55
N ARG A 88 6.72 12.73 10.09
CA ARG A 88 6.61 14.20 10.10
C ARG A 88 5.93 14.63 11.39
N ASP A 89 6.35 15.74 11.94
CA ASP A 89 5.71 16.39 13.08
C ASP A 89 5.42 17.85 12.73
N VAL A 90 4.23 18.08 12.23
CA VAL A 90 3.75 19.43 11.84
C VAL A 90 3.26 20.20 13.05
N ILE A 91 2.73 19.50 14.06
CA ILE A 91 2.06 20.13 15.21
C ILE A 91 3.07 20.73 16.20
N CYS A 92 4.21 20.07 16.40
CA CYS A 92 5.24 20.54 17.32
C CYS A 92 6.21 21.56 16.69
N GLY A 93 5.89 22.09 15.49
CA GLY A 93 6.66 23.18 14.87
C GLY A 93 7.92 22.75 14.10
N HIS A 94 8.10 21.45 13.84
CA HIS A 94 9.23 20.95 13.04
C HIS A 94 9.05 21.14 11.52
N GLY A 95 7.97 21.82 11.09
CA GLY A 95 7.69 22.20 9.71
C GLY A 95 7.10 21.05 8.86
N ASN A 96 7.05 21.29 7.54
CA ASN A 96 6.39 20.40 6.58
C ASN A 96 7.28 19.26 6.08
N LYS A 97 8.57 19.26 6.41
CA LYS A 97 9.54 18.28 5.90
C LYS A 97 9.31 16.88 6.43
N VAL A 98 9.58 15.92 5.59
CA VAL A 98 9.56 14.49 5.91
C VAL A 98 10.94 14.07 6.42
N TYR A 99 10.98 13.27 7.48
CA TYR A 99 12.20 12.73 8.08
C TYR A 99 12.21 11.22 8.00
N LEU A 100 13.33 10.67 7.54
CA LEU A 100 13.56 9.22 7.52
C LEU A 100 13.79 8.68 8.94
N TYR A 101 13.23 7.51 9.26
CA TYR A 101 13.62 6.78 10.46
C TYR A 101 15.09 6.33 10.40
N GLU A 102 15.79 6.24 11.53
CA GLU A 102 17.21 5.83 11.61
C GLU A 102 17.52 4.48 10.92
N ASN A 103 16.55 3.59 10.87
CA ASN A 103 16.67 2.26 10.26
C ASN A 103 16.25 2.24 8.77
N ALA A 104 15.74 3.33 8.23
CA ALA A 104 15.35 3.43 6.83
C ALA A 104 16.58 3.67 5.95
N LYS A 105 16.64 3.00 4.80
CA LYS A 105 17.71 3.17 3.83
C LYS A 105 17.41 4.36 2.93
N LYS A 106 18.18 5.43 3.07
CA LYS A 106 18.02 6.67 2.30
C LYS A 106 17.99 6.43 0.78
N ASN A 107 18.91 5.63 0.26
CA ASN A 107 18.98 5.34 -1.18
C ASN A 107 17.70 4.68 -1.70
N HIS A 108 17.07 3.79 -0.93
CA HIS A 108 15.80 3.15 -1.32
C HIS A 108 14.65 4.16 -1.35
N TYR A 109 14.58 5.05 -0.37
CA TYR A 109 13.59 6.10 -0.34
C TYR A 109 13.69 7.06 -1.53
N GLU A 110 14.92 7.49 -1.87
CA GLU A 110 15.17 8.35 -3.04
C GLU A 110 14.84 7.65 -4.37
N GLU A 111 15.14 6.34 -4.48
CA GLU A 111 14.76 5.55 -5.65
C GLU A 111 13.25 5.41 -5.78
N ASP A 112 12.54 5.24 -4.68
CA ASP A 112 11.09 5.10 -4.69
C ASP A 112 10.39 6.43 -4.99
N ILE A 113 10.94 7.56 -4.54
CA ILE A 113 10.51 8.90 -4.99
C ILE A 113 10.66 9.04 -6.52
N LYS A 114 11.79 8.65 -7.08
CA LYS A 114 12.00 8.69 -8.54
C LYS A 114 11.00 7.83 -9.29
N LYS A 115 10.69 6.64 -8.77
CA LYS A 115 9.66 5.75 -9.34
C LYS A 115 8.28 6.39 -9.29
N PHE A 116 7.91 7.01 -8.17
CA PHE A 116 6.65 7.70 -7.96
C PHE A 116 6.46 8.86 -8.97
N LEU A 117 7.48 9.71 -9.14
CA LEU A 117 7.46 10.79 -10.13
C LEU A 117 7.45 10.28 -11.58
N ASN A 118 8.19 9.21 -11.87
CA ASN A 118 8.19 8.60 -13.21
C ASN A 118 6.82 7.98 -13.57
N GLU A 119 6.09 7.45 -12.58
CA GLU A 119 4.73 6.97 -12.76
C GLU A 119 3.81 8.12 -13.16
N ALA A 120 3.85 9.24 -12.43
CA ALA A 120 3.09 10.44 -12.76
C ALA A 120 3.39 10.91 -14.20
N LYS A 121 4.67 10.96 -14.58
CA LYS A 121 5.11 11.30 -15.94
C LYS A 121 4.58 10.35 -17.01
N CYS A 122 4.48 9.06 -16.70
CA CYS A 122 3.91 8.09 -17.64
C CYS A 122 2.39 8.26 -17.77
N LEU A 123 1.70 8.50 -16.65
CA LEU A 123 0.25 8.68 -16.61
C LEU A 123 -0.21 9.99 -17.25
N SER A 124 0.59 11.06 -17.18
CA SER A 124 0.25 12.35 -17.81
C SER A 124 0.06 12.27 -19.33
N LYS A 125 0.57 11.21 -19.98
CA LYS A 125 0.34 10.92 -21.40
C LYS A 125 -1.09 10.50 -21.72
N PHE A 126 -1.89 10.21 -20.71
CA PHE A 126 -3.27 9.73 -20.83
C PHE A 126 -4.31 10.75 -20.35
N ASN A 127 -3.94 12.03 -20.18
CA ASN A 127 -4.80 13.06 -19.61
C ASN A 127 -6.12 13.28 -20.38
N GLU A 128 -6.14 12.98 -21.69
CA GLU A 128 -7.33 13.10 -22.53
C GLU A 128 -8.12 11.79 -22.65
N VAL A 129 -7.72 10.74 -21.91
CA VAL A 129 -8.38 9.43 -21.99
C VAL A 129 -9.49 9.37 -20.96
N GLU A 130 -10.73 9.25 -21.41
CA GLU A 130 -11.89 9.03 -20.55
C GLU A 130 -11.75 7.73 -19.76
N GLY A 131 -12.23 7.70 -18.51
CA GLY A 131 -12.19 6.51 -17.65
C GLY A 131 -10.95 6.37 -16.77
N ILE A 132 -9.98 7.28 -16.88
CA ILE A 132 -8.79 7.35 -16.04
C ILE A 132 -8.57 8.77 -15.52
N VAL A 133 -8.02 8.92 -14.32
CA VAL A 133 -7.72 10.22 -13.73
C VAL A 133 -6.58 10.92 -14.47
N SER A 134 -6.74 12.22 -14.73
CA SER A 134 -5.70 13.06 -15.34
C SER A 134 -4.67 13.51 -14.31
N VAL A 135 -3.39 13.41 -14.66
CA VAL A 135 -2.25 13.95 -13.88
C VAL A 135 -1.95 15.34 -14.41
N LEU A 136 -2.12 16.36 -13.56
CA LEU A 136 -1.97 17.77 -13.94
C LEU A 136 -0.55 18.29 -13.71
N ASP A 137 0.11 17.81 -12.64
CA ASP A 137 1.45 18.23 -12.27
C ASP A 137 2.13 17.20 -11.36
N PHE A 138 3.44 17.27 -11.20
CA PHE A 138 4.19 16.50 -10.22
C PHE A 138 5.51 17.19 -9.88
N PHE A 139 5.92 17.20 -8.63
CA PHE A 139 7.11 17.91 -8.16
C PHE A 139 7.69 17.30 -6.89
N TYR A 140 8.90 17.75 -6.53
CA TYR A 140 9.61 17.40 -5.30
C TYR A 140 9.62 18.59 -4.36
N GLU A 141 9.18 18.42 -3.13
CA GLU A 141 9.19 19.42 -2.07
C GLU A 141 9.13 18.73 -0.70
N ASN A 142 9.48 19.39 0.38
CA ASN A 142 9.42 18.87 1.76
C ASN A 142 10.13 17.52 1.97
N GLU A 143 11.22 17.26 1.24
CA GLU A 143 11.96 15.99 1.24
C GLU A 143 11.13 14.79 0.77
N THR A 144 10.05 15.03 -0.01
CA THR A 144 9.19 14.03 -0.60
C THR A 144 8.68 14.47 -1.98
N ALA A 145 7.78 13.71 -2.58
CA ALA A 145 7.21 14.00 -3.88
C ALA A 145 5.68 14.11 -3.83
N TYR A 146 5.16 14.93 -4.72
CA TYR A 146 3.73 15.18 -4.88
C TYR A 146 3.29 14.92 -6.31
N ILE A 147 2.08 14.36 -6.48
CA ILE A 147 1.38 14.24 -7.74
C ILE A 147 0.09 15.01 -7.63
N VAL A 148 -0.14 15.95 -8.53
CA VAL A 148 -1.37 16.73 -8.62
C VAL A 148 -2.25 16.11 -9.71
N MET A 149 -3.47 15.77 -9.35
CA MET A 149 -4.42 15.09 -10.22
C MET A 149 -5.74 15.86 -10.28
N GLN A 150 -6.52 15.61 -11.31
CA GLN A 150 -7.89 16.06 -11.38
C GLN A 150 -8.66 15.61 -10.13
N PHE A 151 -9.32 16.55 -9.47
CA PHE A 151 -10.27 16.20 -8.41
C PHE A 151 -11.54 15.61 -9.00
N ILE A 152 -11.95 14.45 -8.55
CA ILE A 152 -13.18 13.78 -8.98
C ILE A 152 -14.28 14.06 -7.96
N ASP A 153 -15.24 14.93 -8.32
CA ASP A 153 -16.42 15.22 -7.48
C ASP A 153 -17.40 14.04 -7.57
N GLY A 154 -17.20 13.06 -6.70
CA GLY A 154 -17.94 11.80 -6.69
C GLY A 154 -17.68 10.98 -5.43
N VAL A 155 -18.10 9.74 -5.46
CA VAL A 155 -17.87 8.74 -4.39
C VAL A 155 -17.19 7.50 -4.96
N SER A 156 -16.48 6.75 -4.13
CA SER A 156 -15.93 5.47 -4.59
C SER A 156 -17.05 4.45 -4.89
N VAL A 157 -16.78 3.51 -5.79
CA VAL A 157 -17.70 2.37 -6.05
C VAL A 157 -18.04 1.66 -4.76
N LYS A 158 -17.08 1.52 -3.85
CA LYS A 158 -17.30 0.88 -2.55
C LYS A 158 -18.30 1.64 -1.68
N GLU A 159 -18.14 2.96 -1.56
CA GLU A 159 -19.07 3.81 -0.80
C GLU A 159 -20.46 3.81 -1.42
N TYR A 160 -20.53 3.86 -2.76
CA TYR A 160 -21.79 3.80 -3.48
C TYR A 160 -22.53 2.50 -3.19
N ILE A 161 -21.87 1.35 -3.36
CA ILE A 161 -22.48 0.02 -3.13
C ILE A 161 -22.88 -0.15 -1.67
N LYS A 162 -22.03 0.28 -0.72
CA LYS A 162 -22.35 0.24 0.71
C LYS A 162 -23.61 1.01 1.05
N LYS A 163 -23.87 2.13 0.37
CA LYS A 163 -25.02 3.01 0.63
C LYS A 163 -26.28 2.59 -0.13
N ASN A 164 -26.13 2.17 -1.39
CA ASN A 164 -27.24 2.01 -2.32
C ASN A 164 -27.48 0.53 -2.72
N GLY A 165 -26.61 -0.40 -2.32
CA GLY A 165 -26.66 -1.79 -2.78
C GLY A 165 -26.09 -1.95 -4.20
N LYS A 166 -26.38 -3.11 -4.81
CA LYS A 166 -25.94 -3.46 -6.17
C LYS A 166 -26.42 -2.48 -7.23
N MET A 167 -25.65 -2.34 -8.30
CA MET A 167 -25.99 -1.49 -9.44
C MET A 167 -26.75 -2.28 -10.52
N ASP A 168 -27.54 -1.57 -11.29
CA ASP A 168 -28.15 -2.11 -12.52
C ASP A 168 -27.09 -2.62 -13.50
N GLY A 169 -27.33 -3.80 -14.07
CA GLY A 169 -26.33 -4.47 -14.90
C GLY A 169 -25.96 -3.70 -16.18
N LYS A 170 -26.95 -3.10 -16.84
CA LYS A 170 -26.71 -2.28 -18.06
C LYS A 170 -25.92 -1.03 -17.73
N LYS A 171 -26.22 -0.39 -16.57
CA LYS A 171 -25.44 0.78 -16.09
C LYS A 171 -23.99 0.39 -15.77
N VAL A 172 -23.74 -0.75 -15.11
CA VAL A 172 -22.38 -1.24 -14.86
C VAL A 172 -21.61 -1.40 -16.16
N LEU A 173 -22.20 -2.10 -17.14
CA LEU A 173 -21.53 -2.33 -18.42
C LEU A 173 -21.22 -1.01 -19.16
N ASN A 174 -22.19 -0.10 -19.26
CA ASN A 174 -21.99 1.16 -19.94
C ASN A 174 -20.92 2.02 -19.27
N ALA A 175 -20.96 2.13 -17.94
CA ALA A 175 -20.01 2.94 -17.18
C ALA A 175 -18.59 2.36 -17.18
N MET A 176 -18.45 1.02 -17.22
CA MET A 176 -17.13 0.35 -17.24
C MET A 176 -16.45 0.38 -18.61
N ARG A 177 -17.20 0.62 -19.68
CA ARG A 177 -16.66 0.62 -21.04
C ARG A 177 -15.50 1.61 -21.25
N PRO A 178 -15.59 2.89 -20.86
CA PRO A 178 -14.47 3.83 -20.95
C PRO A 178 -13.27 3.40 -20.11
N VAL A 179 -13.51 2.88 -18.88
CA VAL A 179 -12.45 2.42 -17.98
C VAL A 179 -11.64 1.27 -18.59
N LEU A 180 -12.31 0.29 -19.21
CA LEU A 180 -11.64 -0.81 -19.90
C LEU A 180 -10.80 -0.33 -21.09
N LEU A 181 -11.34 0.60 -21.91
CA LEU A 181 -10.60 1.18 -23.04
C LEU A 181 -9.39 2.00 -22.58
N ALA A 182 -9.52 2.75 -21.49
CA ALA A 182 -8.42 3.48 -20.90
C ALA A 182 -7.32 2.54 -20.39
N LEU A 183 -7.72 1.50 -19.65
CA LEU A 183 -6.79 0.52 -19.09
C LEU A 183 -6.04 -0.26 -20.19
N GLU A 184 -6.73 -0.58 -21.31
CA GLU A 184 -6.09 -1.18 -22.49
C GLU A 184 -4.99 -0.27 -23.06
N LYS A 185 -5.27 1.03 -23.23
CA LYS A 185 -4.27 2.01 -23.71
C LYS A 185 -3.05 2.07 -22.79
N VAL A 186 -3.27 2.07 -21.47
CA VAL A 186 -2.20 2.05 -20.47
C VAL A 186 -1.37 0.76 -20.57
N HIS A 187 -2.02 -0.39 -20.70
CA HIS A 187 -1.33 -1.69 -20.82
C HIS A 187 -0.44 -1.76 -22.07
N ARG A 188 -0.79 -1.12 -23.18
CA ARG A 188 0.04 -1.05 -24.38
C ARG A 188 1.40 -0.37 -24.14
N THR A 189 1.52 0.45 -23.10
CA THR A 189 2.80 1.05 -22.68
C THR A 189 3.59 0.21 -21.68
N GLY A 190 3.11 -1.00 -21.37
CA GLY A 190 3.75 -1.91 -20.42
C GLY A 190 3.46 -1.61 -18.95
N ILE A 191 2.57 -0.67 -18.65
CA ILE A 191 2.16 -0.34 -17.27
C ILE A 191 0.98 -1.24 -16.88
N VAL A 192 1.05 -1.87 -15.71
CA VAL A 192 -0.01 -2.67 -15.09
C VAL A 192 -0.39 -1.99 -13.78
N HIS A 193 -1.68 -1.80 -13.54
CA HIS A 193 -2.19 -1.03 -12.39
C HIS A 193 -1.95 -1.72 -11.03
N ARG A 194 -2.28 -3.01 -10.92
CA ARG A 194 -2.07 -3.91 -9.77
C ARG A 194 -2.86 -3.60 -8.50
N ASP A 195 -3.62 -2.53 -8.45
CA ASP A 195 -4.45 -2.16 -7.30
C ASP A 195 -5.87 -1.73 -7.70
N ILE A 196 -6.42 -2.35 -8.75
CA ILE A 196 -7.81 -2.10 -9.14
C ILE A 196 -8.74 -2.71 -8.09
N SER A 197 -9.66 -1.89 -7.58
CA SER A 197 -10.66 -2.30 -6.60
C SER A 197 -11.77 -1.26 -6.51
N PRO A 198 -12.88 -1.56 -5.83
CA PRO A 198 -13.97 -0.60 -5.62
C PRO A 198 -13.56 0.69 -4.89
N ASP A 199 -12.47 0.68 -4.13
CA ASP A 199 -11.94 1.89 -3.48
C ASP A 199 -11.26 2.84 -4.49
N ASN A 200 -10.68 2.29 -5.57
CA ASN A 200 -9.88 3.02 -6.55
C ASN A 200 -10.63 3.33 -7.85
N ILE A 201 -11.96 3.13 -7.87
CA ILE A 201 -12.83 3.58 -8.96
C ILE A 201 -13.86 4.55 -8.39
N MET A 202 -13.86 5.78 -8.90
CA MET A 202 -14.79 6.83 -8.51
C MET A 202 -15.99 6.88 -9.45
N ILE A 203 -17.18 7.12 -8.89
CA ILE A 203 -18.43 7.37 -9.61
C ILE A 203 -18.68 8.88 -9.57
N ARG A 204 -18.69 9.52 -10.72
CA ARG A 204 -19.08 10.93 -10.84
C ARG A 204 -20.59 11.11 -10.70
N LYS A 205 -21.04 12.35 -10.56
CA LYS A 205 -22.48 12.70 -10.46
C LYS A 205 -23.29 12.32 -11.70
N ASP A 206 -22.66 12.28 -12.86
CA ASP A 206 -23.25 11.85 -14.13
C ASP A 206 -23.29 10.32 -14.29
N GLY A 207 -22.77 9.57 -13.32
CA GLY A 207 -22.69 8.12 -13.33
C GLY A 207 -21.46 7.55 -14.05
N SER A 208 -20.61 8.38 -14.64
CA SER A 208 -19.36 7.94 -15.27
C SER A 208 -18.36 7.45 -14.24
N LEU A 209 -17.54 6.46 -14.62
CA LEU A 209 -16.51 5.87 -13.78
C LEU A 209 -15.13 6.40 -14.15
N VAL A 210 -14.30 6.62 -13.13
CA VAL A 210 -12.91 7.03 -13.27
C VAL A 210 -12.02 6.17 -12.40
N LEU A 211 -11.07 5.48 -13.02
CA LEU A 211 -10.03 4.74 -12.33
C LEU A 211 -8.98 5.72 -11.81
N ILE A 212 -8.73 5.65 -10.51
CA ILE A 212 -7.75 6.49 -9.81
C ILE A 212 -6.63 5.62 -9.24
N ASP A 213 -5.53 6.24 -8.84
CA ASP A 213 -4.47 5.65 -8.01
C ASP A 213 -3.71 4.46 -8.63
N PHE A 214 -2.75 4.76 -9.50
CA PHE A 214 -1.80 3.80 -10.07
C PHE A 214 -0.61 3.50 -9.14
N GLY A 215 -0.57 4.04 -7.91
CA GLY A 215 0.60 4.02 -7.02
C GLY A 215 1.18 2.66 -6.64
N ALA A 216 0.46 1.56 -6.87
CA ALA A 216 0.96 0.21 -6.66
C ALA A 216 1.72 -0.37 -7.88
N ALA A 217 1.68 0.32 -9.03
CA ALA A 217 2.15 -0.23 -10.30
C ALA A 217 3.65 -0.58 -10.31
N ARG A 218 4.48 0.08 -9.51
CA ARG A 218 5.97 -0.05 -9.57
C ARG A 218 6.70 -0.33 -8.26
N MET A 219 6.05 -0.34 -7.11
CA MET A 219 6.73 -0.38 -5.80
C MET A 219 7.31 -1.76 -5.40
N ARG A 220 7.40 -2.75 -6.30
CA ARG A 220 7.84 -4.10 -5.96
C ARG A 220 9.20 -4.51 -6.53
N ASN A 221 10.23 -3.66 -6.37
CA ASN A 221 11.62 -4.12 -6.39
C ASN A 221 12.28 -3.86 -5.02
N ILE A 222 11.53 -4.09 -3.93
CA ILE A 222 12.09 -3.99 -2.58
C ILE A 222 12.74 -5.33 -2.26
N ASP A 223 14.04 -5.28 -2.00
CA ASP A 223 14.84 -6.39 -1.49
C ASP A 223 14.12 -7.12 -0.36
N ASN A 224 13.97 -8.40 -0.53
CA ASN A 224 13.14 -9.38 0.12
C ASN A 224 13.46 -9.70 1.59
N THR A 225 13.84 -8.76 2.41
CA THR A 225 14.27 -9.06 3.79
C THR A 225 13.42 -8.46 4.90
N LYS A 226 12.38 -7.68 4.59
CA LYS A 226 11.48 -7.16 5.62
C LYS A 226 10.02 -7.38 5.21
N THR A 227 9.26 -7.92 6.13
CA THR A 227 7.81 -8.15 6.12
C THR A 227 7.08 -6.88 5.71
N MET A 228 6.91 -6.65 4.40
CA MET A 228 5.94 -5.67 3.96
C MET A 228 4.56 -6.30 4.11
N THR A 229 3.78 -5.78 5.02
CA THR A 229 2.34 -6.00 5.06
C THR A 229 1.74 -5.32 3.83
N VAL A 230 1.86 -5.97 2.68
CA VAL A 230 1.11 -5.56 1.49
C VAL A 230 -0.34 -5.82 1.83
N LEU A 231 -1.09 -4.75 2.06
CA LEU A 231 -2.54 -4.83 2.26
C LEU A 231 -3.18 -5.24 0.93
N PHE A 232 -3.23 -6.56 0.69
CA PHE A 232 -4.00 -7.12 -0.41
C PHE A 232 -5.48 -6.82 -0.19
N LYS A 233 -6.15 -6.39 -1.23
CA LYS A 233 -7.59 -6.15 -1.19
C LYS A 233 -8.31 -7.48 -1.39
N ARG A 234 -8.71 -8.11 -0.28
CA ARG A 234 -9.38 -9.41 -0.27
C ARG A 234 -10.54 -9.44 -1.26
N GLY A 235 -10.60 -10.49 -2.07
CA GLY A 235 -11.57 -10.68 -3.14
C GLY A 235 -11.21 -9.98 -4.46
N PHE A 236 -10.45 -8.88 -4.42
CA PHE A 236 -10.10 -8.08 -5.61
C PHE A 236 -8.66 -8.30 -6.11
N SER A 237 -7.77 -8.77 -5.25
CA SER A 237 -6.40 -9.15 -5.62
C SER A 237 -6.35 -10.59 -6.10
N PRO A 238 -5.76 -10.88 -7.29
CA PRO A 238 -5.60 -12.25 -7.77
C PRO A 238 -4.47 -12.98 -7.03
N GLU A 239 -4.51 -14.31 -7.07
CA GLU A 239 -3.62 -15.18 -6.31
C GLU A 239 -2.13 -14.97 -6.60
N GLU A 240 -1.76 -14.64 -7.84
CA GLU A 240 -0.36 -14.36 -8.20
C GLU A 240 0.22 -13.11 -7.53
N GLN A 241 -0.61 -12.20 -7.01
CA GLN A 241 -0.14 -11.06 -6.25
C GLN A 241 0.31 -11.44 -4.83
N TYR A 242 -0.24 -12.51 -4.28
CA TYR A 242 0.17 -13.05 -2.98
C TYR A 242 1.49 -13.84 -3.05
N ARG A 243 1.93 -14.22 -4.25
CA ARG A 243 3.16 -14.99 -4.45
C ARG A 243 4.40 -14.10 -4.44
N TYR A 244 5.44 -14.51 -3.70
CA TYR A 244 6.72 -13.81 -3.59
C TYR A 244 7.42 -13.52 -4.94
N LYS A 245 7.35 -14.45 -5.89
CA LYS A 245 7.89 -14.34 -7.25
C LYS A 245 6.77 -14.40 -8.30
N GLY A 246 5.59 -13.90 -7.96
CA GLY A 246 4.47 -13.88 -8.89
C GLY A 246 4.84 -13.09 -10.16
N ARG A 247 4.54 -13.66 -11.31
CA ARG A 247 4.59 -12.91 -12.58
C ARG A 247 3.29 -12.13 -12.70
N TRP A 248 3.39 -10.86 -13.00
CA TRP A 248 2.23 -9.98 -13.19
C TRP A 248 2.17 -9.49 -14.62
N GLY A 249 0.98 -9.27 -15.11
CA GLY A 249 0.73 -8.80 -16.45
C GLY A 249 -0.66 -8.19 -16.58
N ALA A 250 -1.09 -7.91 -17.78
CA ALA A 250 -2.44 -7.40 -18.04
C ALA A 250 -3.54 -8.30 -17.44
N TYR A 251 -3.33 -9.61 -17.40
CA TYR A 251 -4.24 -10.60 -16.81
C TYR A 251 -4.44 -10.43 -15.29
N THR A 252 -3.51 -9.76 -14.60
CA THR A 252 -3.64 -9.40 -13.18
C THR A 252 -4.73 -8.35 -12.99
N ASP A 253 -4.71 -7.29 -13.82
CA ASP A 253 -5.74 -6.26 -13.81
C ASP A 253 -7.07 -6.77 -14.37
N VAL A 254 -7.06 -7.73 -15.30
CA VAL A 254 -8.26 -8.41 -15.78
C VAL A 254 -9.03 -9.07 -14.62
N TYR A 255 -8.32 -9.74 -13.70
CA TYR A 255 -8.98 -10.29 -12.51
C TYR A 255 -9.60 -9.18 -11.67
N SER A 256 -8.82 -8.18 -11.33
CA SER A 256 -9.22 -7.14 -10.38
C SER A 256 -10.38 -6.29 -10.91
N ILE A 257 -10.39 -5.97 -12.22
CA ILE A 257 -11.50 -5.23 -12.83
C ILE A 257 -12.76 -6.12 -12.93
N SER A 258 -12.62 -7.40 -13.27
CA SER A 258 -13.75 -8.34 -13.30
C SER A 258 -14.33 -8.58 -11.91
N ALA A 259 -13.49 -8.68 -10.88
CA ALA A 259 -13.89 -8.77 -9.48
C ALA A 259 -14.64 -7.52 -9.01
N THR A 260 -14.19 -6.33 -9.45
CA THR A 260 -14.90 -5.09 -9.17
C THR A 260 -16.27 -5.03 -9.87
N MET A 261 -16.35 -5.50 -11.13
CA MET A 261 -17.63 -5.61 -11.83
C MET A 261 -18.57 -6.62 -11.16
N TYR A 262 -18.05 -7.76 -10.69
CA TYR A 262 -18.82 -8.72 -9.91
C TYR A 262 -19.42 -8.05 -8.67
N TYR A 263 -18.62 -7.31 -7.91
CA TYR A 263 -19.07 -6.55 -6.73
C TYR A 263 -20.15 -5.52 -7.07
N MET A 264 -20.00 -4.79 -8.17
CA MET A 264 -21.01 -3.82 -8.63
C MET A 264 -22.34 -4.48 -8.99
N LEU A 265 -22.29 -5.67 -9.61
CA LEU A 265 -23.45 -6.43 -10.07
C LEU A 265 -24.18 -7.15 -8.94
N THR A 266 -23.46 -7.61 -7.91
CA THR A 266 -24.02 -8.45 -6.83
C THR A 266 -24.25 -7.69 -5.54
N GLY A 267 -23.49 -6.63 -5.28
CA GLY A 267 -23.41 -5.96 -3.99
C GLY A 267 -22.47 -6.65 -3.00
N GLU A 268 -21.97 -7.84 -3.34
CA GLU A 268 -21.16 -8.69 -2.47
C GLU A 268 -19.72 -8.82 -2.99
N ALA A 269 -18.73 -8.68 -2.10
CA ALA A 269 -17.35 -8.88 -2.48
C ALA A 269 -17.10 -10.35 -2.86
N PRO A 270 -16.31 -10.61 -3.93
CA PRO A 270 -15.96 -11.98 -4.27
C PRO A 270 -15.18 -12.66 -3.14
N THR A 271 -15.32 -13.99 -3.03
CA THR A 271 -14.44 -14.80 -2.18
C THR A 271 -12.98 -14.56 -2.56
N ASP A 272 -12.09 -14.46 -1.56
CA ASP A 272 -10.67 -14.23 -1.76
C ASP A 272 -10.05 -15.25 -2.72
N SER A 273 -9.22 -14.80 -3.66
CA SER A 273 -8.63 -15.65 -4.71
C SER A 273 -7.81 -16.81 -4.16
N VAL A 274 -7.18 -16.62 -2.99
CA VAL A 274 -6.41 -17.65 -2.31
C VAL A 274 -7.33 -18.72 -1.74
N ILE A 275 -8.47 -18.34 -1.16
CA ILE A 275 -9.48 -19.29 -0.67
C ILE A 275 -10.08 -20.07 -1.84
N ARG A 276 -10.42 -19.39 -2.94
CA ARG A 276 -10.94 -20.01 -4.17
C ARG A 276 -9.95 -20.98 -4.81
N ALA A 277 -8.65 -20.81 -4.62
CA ALA A 277 -7.63 -21.75 -5.08
C ALA A 277 -7.70 -23.12 -4.37
N LEU A 278 -8.24 -23.14 -3.14
CA LEU A 278 -8.43 -24.37 -2.35
C LEU A 278 -9.76 -25.06 -2.65
N GLY A 279 -10.77 -24.31 -3.08
CA GLY A 279 -12.09 -24.80 -3.45
C GLY A 279 -12.95 -23.60 -3.86
N ASP A 280 -13.33 -23.53 -5.14
CA ASP A 280 -14.08 -22.39 -5.68
C ASP A 280 -15.58 -22.61 -5.51
N ASP A 281 -16.11 -22.11 -4.40
CA ASP A 281 -17.54 -22.12 -4.03
C ASP A 281 -18.23 -20.76 -4.29
N MET A 282 -17.53 -19.84 -4.98
CA MET A 282 -18.05 -18.49 -5.24
C MET A 282 -19.33 -18.55 -6.10
N PRO A 283 -20.41 -17.84 -5.69
CA PRO A 283 -21.65 -17.80 -6.46
C PRO A 283 -21.42 -17.30 -7.90
N SER A 284 -21.87 -18.09 -8.88
CA SER A 284 -21.71 -17.75 -10.29
C SER A 284 -22.79 -16.77 -10.74
N LEU A 285 -22.37 -15.70 -11.46
CA LEU A 285 -23.32 -14.78 -12.12
C LEU A 285 -24.28 -15.49 -13.08
N LEU A 286 -23.90 -16.67 -13.60
CA LEU A 286 -24.74 -17.44 -14.51
C LEU A 286 -26.02 -17.94 -13.85
N ASN A 287 -25.99 -18.15 -12.53
CA ASN A 287 -27.13 -18.63 -11.74
C ASN A 287 -28.06 -17.49 -11.28
N MET A 288 -27.63 -16.22 -11.46
CA MET A 288 -28.37 -15.03 -11.04
C MET A 288 -29.25 -14.53 -12.19
N LYS A 289 -30.53 -15.00 -12.22
CA LYS A 289 -31.48 -14.67 -13.30
C LYS A 289 -31.91 -13.22 -13.29
N GLU A 290 -31.88 -12.56 -12.12
CA GLU A 290 -32.27 -11.16 -11.90
C GLU A 290 -31.28 -10.13 -12.47
N LEU A 291 -30.12 -10.55 -12.92
CA LEU A 291 -29.15 -9.66 -13.54
C LEU A 291 -29.49 -9.44 -15.01
N GLU A 292 -29.86 -8.20 -15.36
CA GLU A 292 -30.21 -7.79 -16.72
C GLU A 292 -29.01 -7.60 -17.66
N ILE A 293 -28.14 -8.60 -17.72
CA ILE A 293 -27.03 -8.70 -18.67
C ILE A 293 -27.03 -10.06 -19.34
N SER A 294 -26.50 -10.15 -20.56
CA SER A 294 -26.50 -11.38 -21.35
C SER A 294 -25.66 -12.49 -20.71
N THR A 295 -25.99 -13.73 -21.03
CA THR A 295 -25.19 -14.90 -20.62
C THR A 295 -23.74 -14.78 -21.09
N LYS A 296 -23.48 -14.20 -22.26
CA LYS A 296 -22.15 -13.91 -22.79
C LYS A 296 -21.38 -12.98 -21.86
N GLN A 297 -21.98 -11.89 -21.42
CA GLN A 297 -21.38 -10.92 -20.49
C GLN A 297 -21.12 -11.51 -19.12
N LYS A 298 -22.07 -12.31 -18.56
CA LYS A 298 -21.87 -13.06 -17.31
C LYS A 298 -20.66 -13.99 -17.42
N LYS A 299 -20.55 -14.76 -18.51
CA LYS A 299 -19.39 -15.65 -18.77
C LYS A 299 -18.09 -14.86 -18.90
N ALA A 300 -18.10 -13.68 -19.55
CA ALA A 300 -16.92 -12.87 -19.71
C ALA A 300 -16.35 -12.40 -18.37
N VAL A 301 -17.21 -11.88 -17.47
CA VAL A 301 -16.81 -11.47 -16.12
C VAL A 301 -16.29 -12.66 -15.31
N MET A 302 -17.01 -13.79 -15.31
CA MET A 302 -16.61 -14.99 -14.56
C MET A 302 -15.28 -15.56 -15.04
N LYS A 303 -15.04 -15.61 -16.38
CA LYS A 303 -13.75 -16.02 -16.92
C LYS A 303 -12.63 -15.06 -16.54
N GLY A 304 -12.88 -13.74 -16.52
CA GLY A 304 -11.92 -12.74 -16.04
C GLY A 304 -11.49 -12.99 -14.60
N MET A 305 -12.36 -13.56 -13.77
CA MET A 305 -12.09 -13.92 -12.38
C MET A 305 -11.59 -15.35 -12.18
N ALA A 306 -11.22 -16.11 -13.22
CA ALA A 306 -10.64 -17.42 -13.05
C ALA A 306 -9.40 -17.35 -12.14
N VAL A 307 -9.29 -18.24 -11.15
CA VAL A 307 -8.20 -18.23 -10.16
C VAL A 307 -6.85 -18.42 -10.83
N ASN A 308 -6.76 -19.43 -11.72
CA ASN A 308 -5.54 -19.64 -12.49
C ASN A 308 -5.42 -18.58 -13.60
N ALA A 309 -4.35 -17.81 -13.59
CA ALA A 309 -4.08 -16.74 -14.56
C ALA A 309 -4.14 -17.21 -16.02
N LYS A 310 -3.72 -18.45 -16.33
CA LYS A 310 -3.75 -19.01 -17.69
C LYS A 310 -5.18 -19.20 -18.22
N ASN A 311 -6.17 -19.34 -17.34
CA ASN A 311 -7.57 -19.55 -17.69
C ASN A 311 -8.35 -18.25 -17.86
N ARG A 312 -7.73 -17.09 -17.56
CA ARG A 312 -8.32 -15.76 -17.72
C ARG A 312 -8.16 -15.23 -19.14
N TRP A 313 -8.83 -14.15 -19.42
CA TRP A 313 -8.47 -13.28 -20.51
C TRP A 313 -7.04 -12.74 -20.28
N GLN A 314 -6.18 -12.78 -21.30
CA GLN A 314 -4.78 -12.38 -21.15
C GLN A 314 -4.57 -10.87 -21.30
N SER A 315 -5.57 -10.18 -21.82
CA SER A 315 -5.57 -8.72 -22.00
C SER A 315 -6.95 -8.12 -21.70
N ILE A 316 -6.96 -6.83 -21.40
CA ILE A 316 -8.22 -6.06 -21.28
C ILE A 316 -8.97 -6.03 -22.60
N ARG A 317 -8.26 -6.05 -23.74
CA ARG A 317 -8.89 -6.10 -25.06
C ARG A 317 -9.71 -7.36 -25.24
N GLU A 318 -9.18 -8.54 -24.87
CA GLU A 318 -9.94 -9.80 -24.93
C GLU A 318 -11.18 -9.77 -24.05
N LEU A 319 -11.07 -9.24 -22.81
CA LEU A 319 -12.23 -9.07 -21.92
C LEU A 319 -13.26 -8.12 -22.55
N TYR A 320 -12.81 -7.00 -23.09
CA TYR A 320 -13.69 -6.00 -23.74
C TYR A 320 -14.46 -6.61 -24.92
N ASP A 321 -13.76 -7.31 -25.82
CA ASP A 321 -14.35 -7.94 -27.00
C ASP A 321 -15.37 -9.01 -26.60
N ALA A 322 -15.04 -9.81 -25.59
CA ALA A 322 -15.96 -10.80 -25.03
C ALA A 322 -17.26 -10.20 -24.45
N MET A 323 -17.22 -8.96 -23.98
CA MET A 323 -18.36 -8.29 -23.36
C MET A 323 -19.18 -7.45 -24.33
N TYR A 324 -18.55 -6.78 -25.30
CA TYR A 324 -19.18 -5.73 -26.09
C TYR A 324 -19.24 -6.01 -27.58
N GLU A 325 -18.42 -6.91 -28.15
CA GLU A 325 -18.58 -7.26 -29.55
C GLU A 325 -19.80 -8.16 -29.73
N GLU A 326 -20.63 -7.85 -30.70
CA GLU A 326 -21.73 -8.71 -31.12
C GLU A 326 -21.15 -10.03 -31.67
N GLU A 327 -21.77 -11.15 -31.35
CA GLU A 327 -21.49 -12.38 -32.06
C GLU A 327 -21.81 -12.15 -33.54
N LYS A 328 -20.78 -12.07 -34.37
CA LYS A 328 -20.99 -12.15 -35.82
C LYS A 328 -21.67 -13.48 -36.05
N ASN A 329 -22.99 -13.41 -36.26
CA ASN A 329 -23.73 -14.55 -36.73
C ASN A 329 -23.07 -15.03 -38.02
N ILE A 330 -22.21 -16.02 -37.94
CA ILE A 330 -21.87 -16.86 -39.08
C ILE A 330 -23.13 -17.62 -39.32
N THR A 331 -24.07 -17.02 -40.05
CA THR A 331 -25.13 -17.74 -40.71
C THR A 331 -24.41 -18.68 -41.68
N SER A 332 -24.12 -19.89 -41.22
CA SER A 332 -23.89 -21.03 -42.11
C SER A 332 -25.17 -21.17 -42.92
N GLY A 333 -25.18 -20.55 -44.09
CA GLY A 333 -26.21 -20.81 -45.08
C GLY A 333 -26.25 -22.30 -45.37
N SER A 334 -27.29 -22.97 -44.86
CA SER A 334 -27.64 -24.30 -45.25
C SER A 334 -28.13 -24.23 -46.72
N GLY A 335 -27.17 -24.30 -47.65
CA GLY A 335 -27.39 -24.47 -49.07
C GLY A 335 -27.29 -25.96 -49.43
N ARG A 336 -28.43 -26.59 -49.48
CA ARG A 336 -28.79 -27.81 -50.29
C ARG A 336 -27.62 -28.60 -50.88
N ARG A 337 -27.45 -29.79 -50.34
CA ARG A 337 -26.92 -30.98 -51.05
C ARG A 337 -27.68 -31.19 -52.39
N ARG A 338 -26.97 -31.15 -53.52
CA ARG A 338 -27.22 -32.04 -54.66
C ARG A 338 -25.86 -32.48 -55.18
N GLY A 339 -25.71 -33.79 -55.18
CA GLY A 339 -24.52 -34.49 -55.60
C GLY A 339 -24.29 -34.39 -57.09
N ILE A 340 -23.12 -34.74 -57.50
CA ILE A 340 -22.80 -35.73 -58.51
C ILE A 340 -21.28 -35.82 -58.61
N ALA A 341 -20.88 -37.06 -58.76
CA ALA A 341 -19.56 -37.63 -58.90
C ALA A 341 -18.66 -36.99 -59.97
N GLY A 342 -17.33 -37.14 -59.77
CA GLY A 342 -16.53 -37.56 -60.87
C GLY A 342 -15.24 -36.80 -61.10
N ILE A 343 -14.13 -37.53 -60.94
CA ILE A 343 -12.91 -37.57 -61.78
C ILE A 343 -11.83 -36.51 -61.53
N ALA A 344 -10.78 -37.04 -60.93
CA ALA A 344 -9.36 -37.07 -61.27
C ALA A 344 -8.72 -35.99 -62.18
N GLY A 345 -7.54 -35.53 -61.72
CA GLY A 345 -6.47 -35.39 -62.66
C GLY A 345 -5.67 -34.08 -62.66
N ALA A 346 -4.42 -34.22 -62.34
CA ALA A 346 -3.21 -33.56 -62.94
C ALA A 346 -3.02 -32.04 -62.75
N ALA A 347 -2.08 -31.66 -61.96
CA ALA A 347 -0.64 -31.46 -62.32
C ALA A 347 -0.32 -30.20 -63.19
N VAL A 348 0.57 -29.38 -62.62
CA VAL A 348 1.80 -28.83 -63.22
C VAL A 348 1.83 -27.44 -63.86
N LEU A 349 2.90 -26.74 -63.53
CA LEU A 349 3.62 -25.61 -64.16
C LEU A 349 2.97 -24.23 -63.98
N GLY A 350 3.64 -23.24 -63.36
CA GLY A 350 5.01 -22.76 -63.60
C GLY A 350 5.02 -21.64 -64.63
N THR A 351 5.32 -20.43 -64.17
CA THR A 351 6.10 -19.50 -65.03
C THR A 351 6.64 -18.33 -64.20
N ALA A 352 7.94 -18.25 -64.23
CA ALA A 352 8.72 -17.09 -63.84
C ALA A 352 8.62 -16.01 -64.92
N ILE A 353 8.60 -14.75 -64.55
CA ILE A 353 8.96 -13.64 -65.44
C ILE A 353 10.06 -12.85 -64.76
N THR A 354 11.24 -12.97 -65.34
CA THR A 354 12.44 -12.14 -65.20
C THR A 354 12.36 -10.96 -66.15
N ILE A 355 12.68 -9.74 -65.69
CA ILE A 355 13.24 -8.63 -66.45
C ILE A 355 14.06 -7.86 -65.40
N GLY A 356 15.33 -7.67 -65.36
CA GLY A 356 16.40 -7.55 -66.35
C GLY A 356 16.68 -6.08 -66.66
N CYS A 357 17.80 -5.55 -66.15
CA CYS A 357 18.73 -4.59 -66.75
C CYS A 357 19.36 -3.71 -65.68
N LEU A 358 20.57 -3.69 -65.45
CA LEU A 358 21.86 -3.46 -66.12
C LEU A 358 22.60 -2.24 -65.50
N HIS A 359 23.83 -2.52 -65.02
CA HIS A 359 25.08 -1.69 -65.03
C HIS A 359 25.09 -0.41 -64.17
N ALA A 360 26.13 -0.07 -63.44
CA ALA A 360 27.56 -0.36 -63.51
C ALA A 360 28.26 0.12 -62.22
N GLY A 361 29.37 -0.51 -61.89
CA GLY A 361 30.58 0.23 -61.56
C GLY A 361 31.09 0.22 -60.11
N THR A 362 31.97 -0.73 -59.82
CA THR A 362 33.26 -0.58 -59.10
C THR A 362 33.33 0.08 -57.74
N LYS A 363 33.75 -0.67 -56.72
CA LYS A 363 35.12 -0.77 -56.17
C LYS A 363 35.20 -1.64 -54.92
N ASP A 364 36.28 -2.41 -54.87
CA ASP A 364 36.69 -3.27 -53.78
C ASP A 364 36.75 -2.59 -52.40
N GLU A 365 36.22 -3.27 -51.41
CA GLU A 365 36.74 -3.19 -50.06
C GLU A 365 36.57 -4.55 -49.36
N LYS A 366 37.67 -5.03 -48.82
CA LYS A 366 37.88 -6.31 -48.15
C LYS A 366 36.91 -6.52 -46.99
N ARG A 367 36.18 -7.63 -47.04
CA ARG A 367 35.45 -8.15 -45.85
C ARG A 367 36.24 -9.32 -45.29
N GLU A 368 36.64 -9.17 -44.03
CA GLU A 368 37.07 -10.26 -43.16
C GLU A 368 35.92 -11.24 -42.88
N PRO A 369 36.20 -12.53 -42.61
CA PRO A 369 35.17 -13.55 -42.48
C PRO A 369 34.48 -13.45 -41.11
N VAL A 370 33.15 -13.32 -41.15
CA VAL A 370 32.29 -13.44 -39.97
C VAL A 370 32.23 -14.90 -39.55
N ILE A 371 32.70 -15.19 -38.35
CA ILE A 371 32.56 -16.49 -37.69
C ILE A 371 31.07 -16.74 -37.42
N ALA A 372 30.52 -17.78 -38.02
CA ALA A 372 29.19 -18.28 -37.73
C ALA A 372 29.18 -18.84 -36.30
N VAL A 373 28.41 -18.18 -35.41
CA VAL A 373 28.08 -18.73 -34.09
C VAL A 373 26.95 -19.71 -34.28
N GLU A 374 27.22 -20.98 -34.15
CA GLU A 374 26.22 -22.04 -34.05
C GLU A 374 25.39 -21.82 -32.78
N THR A 375 24.08 -21.60 -32.94
CA THR A 375 23.12 -21.65 -31.88
C THR A 375 22.92 -23.10 -31.46
N PRO A 376 23.07 -23.45 -30.16
CA PRO A 376 22.80 -24.82 -29.72
C PRO A 376 21.30 -25.10 -29.83
N VAL A 377 20.96 -26.14 -30.55
CA VAL A 377 19.64 -26.76 -30.61
C VAL A 377 19.31 -27.28 -29.20
N VAL A 378 18.40 -26.59 -28.51
CA VAL A 378 17.87 -27.05 -27.24
C VAL A 378 16.86 -28.16 -27.52
N THR A 379 17.25 -29.39 -27.27
CA THR A 379 16.36 -30.56 -27.19
C THR A 379 15.25 -30.29 -26.16
N PRO A 380 13.97 -30.55 -26.45
CA PRO A 380 12.93 -30.34 -25.47
C PRO A 380 13.08 -31.34 -24.31
N GLU A 381 13.47 -30.82 -23.17
CA GLU A 381 13.51 -31.57 -21.92
C GLU A 381 12.07 -32.02 -21.53
N ALA A 382 11.94 -33.29 -21.24
CA ALA A 382 10.70 -33.97 -20.91
C ALA A 382 9.85 -33.19 -19.92
N THR A 383 8.62 -32.96 -20.27
CA THR A 383 7.54 -32.34 -19.46
C THR A 383 7.41 -33.09 -18.14
N LYS A 384 7.97 -32.53 -17.06
CA LYS A 384 7.70 -33.00 -15.69
C LYS A 384 6.23 -32.71 -15.37
N THR A 385 5.50 -33.75 -14.99
CA THR A 385 4.14 -33.69 -14.44
C THR A 385 4.02 -32.56 -13.43
N PRO A 386 2.93 -31.77 -13.42
CA PRO A 386 2.79 -30.66 -12.46
C PRO A 386 2.77 -31.22 -11.04
N LYS A 387 3.81 -30.90 -10.26
CA LYS A 387 3.88 -31.21 -8.84
C LYS A 387 2.77 -30.44 -8.12
N LYS A 388 2.03 -31.13 -7.27
CA LYS A 388 0.95 -30.56 -6.46
C LYS A 388 1.56 -29.55 -5.48
N GLU A 389 1.37 -28.26 -5.71
CA GLU A 389 1.75 -27.20 -4.80
C GLU A 389 0.55 -26.85 -3.89
N ILE A 390 0.79 -26.67 -2.60
CA ILE A 390 -0.21 -26.35 -1.59
C ILE A 390 0.18 -25.05 -0.90
N LEU A 391 -0.81 -24.21 -0.59
CA LEU A 391 -0.58 -22.91 0.04
C LEU A 391 -0.27 -23.10 1.53
N MET A 392 0.88 -22.56 1.99
CA MET A 392 1.28 -22.63 3.40
C MET A 392 0.29 -21.87 4.29
N THR A 393 -0.21 -22.54 5.31
CA THR A 393 -1.01 -21.92 6.36
C THR A 393 -0.14 -21.29 7.44
N ASN A 394 -0.69 -20.41 8.27
CA ASN A 394 0.01 -19.92 9.44
C ASN A 394 -0.05 -20.97 10.56
N VAL A 395 1.09 -21.64 10.81
CA VAL A 395 1.22 -22.61 11.90
C VAL A 395 1.87 -22.00 13.15
N THR A 396 2.24 -20.71 13.15
CA THR A 396 2.75 -20.05 14.35
C THR A 396 1.67 -19.97 15.44
N GLY A 397 2.03 -20.30 16.66
CA GLY A 397 1.09 -20.40 17.78
C GLY A 397 0.36 -21.74 17.89
N LYS A 398 0.53 -22.67 16.93
CA LYS A 398 0.07 -24.05 17.04
C LYS A 398 1.06 -24.90 17.81
N THR A 399 0.62 -26.04 18.32
CA THR A 399 1.49 -27.07 18.90
C THR A 399 2.22 -27.84 17.79
N MET A 400 3.32 -28.51 18.14
CA MET A 400 4.04 -29.38 17.22
C MET A 400 3.12 -30.45 16.61
N ALA A 401 2.24 -31.07 17.42
CA ALA A 401 1.32 -32.10 16.95
C ALA A 401 0.26 -31.55 15.96
N GLU A 402 -0.25 -30.36 16.18
CA GLU A 402 -1.19 -29.71 15.25
C GLU A 402 -0.54 -29.35 13.93
N ALA A 403 0.70 -28.83 13.95
CA ALA A 403 1.46 -28.52 12.74
C ALA A 403 1.85 -29.80 11.97
N GLU A 404 2.24 -30.85 12.66
CA GLU A 404 2.54 -32.16 12.07
C GLU A 404 1.30 -32.79 11.41
N LYS A 405 0.16 -32.74 12.09
CA LYS A 405 -1.11 -33.23 11.53
C LYS A 405 -1.52 -32.49 10.25
N GLU A 406 -1.25 -31.20 10.19
CA GLU A 406 -1.65 -30.35 9.07
C GLU A 406 -0.70 -30.49 7.87
N TRP A 407 0.59 -30.63 8.11
CA TRP A 407 1.63 -30.54 7.08
C TRP A 407 2.51 -31.78 6.92
N GLY A 408 2.56 -32.67 7.92
CA GLY A 408 3.48 -33.82 7.91
C GLY A 408 3.21 -34.84 6.81
N SER A 409 1.98 -34.92 6.29
CA SER A 409 1.63 -35.77 5.13
C SER A 409 1.88 -35.12 3.77
N ILE A 410 2.25 -33.84 3.76
CA ILE A 410 2.37 -33.02 2.55
C ILE A 410 3.84 -32.74 2.22
N VAL A 411 4.66 -32.43 3.24
CA VAL A 411 6.07 -32.06 3.11
C VAL A 411 6.89 -32.58 4.26
N ASP A 412 8.19 -32.76 4.02
CA ASP A 412 9.16 -33.08 5.08
C ASP A 412 9.33 -31.90 6.04
N ILE A 413 8.96 -32.09 7.33
CA ILE A 413 9.10 -31.07 8.35
C ILE A 413 10.43 -31.25 9.09
N THR A 414 11.26 -30.22 9.06
CA THR A 414 12.46 -30.13 9.89
C THR A 414 12.19 -29.24 11.10
N TRP A 415 12.39 -29.78 12.30
CA TRP A 415 12.15 -29.08 13.56
C TRP A 415 13.42 -28.40 14.09
N LYS A 416 13.34 -27.08 14.29
CA LYS A 416 14.34 -26.32 15.06
C LYS A 416 13.79 -25.94 16.42
N GLN A 417 14.65 -25.70 17.37
CA GLN A 417 14.24 -25.36 18.75
C GLN A 417 14.96 -24.10 19.22
N GLU A 418 14.21 -23.08 19.62
CA GLU A 418 14.73 -21.81 20.14
C GLU A 418 14.00 -21.38 21.41
N TYR A 419 14.66 -20.58 22.25
CA TYR A 419 13.99 -19.98 23.40
C TYR A 419 13.12 -18.83 22.94
N SER A 420 11.91 -18.72 23.50
CA SER A 420 10.98 -17.63 23.24
C SER A 420 10.58 -16.96 24.55
N ASP A 421 10.57 -15.64 24.55
CA ASP A 421 10.15 -14.85 25.70
C ASP A 421 8.61 -14.77 25.83
N THR A 422 7.87 -15.09 24.76
CA THR A 422 6.42 -14.97 24.67
C THR A 422 5.68 -16.28 24.50
N ALA A 423 6.25 -17.24 23.77
CA ALA A 423 5.58 -18.50 23.45
C ALA A 423 5.87 -19.59 24.50
N LYS A 424 4.84 -20.36 24.87
CA LYS A 424 4.98 -21.54 25.75
C LYS A 424 5.86 -22.61 25.08
N LYS A 425 6.48 -23.46 25.88
CA LYS A 425 7.26 -24.60 25.39
C LYS A 425 6.40 -25.52 24.51
N GLY A 426 6.95 -25.91 23.36
CA GLY A 426 6.29 -26.79 22.39
C GLY A 426 5.40 -26.08 21.36
N MET A 427 5.27 -24.76 21.41
CA MET A 427 4.52 -23.98 20.42
C MET A 427 5.44 -23.57 19.27
N VAL A 428 4.93 -23.59 18.04
CA VAL A 428 5.62 -23.08 16.84
C VAL A 428 5.77 -21.57 16.96
N ILE A 429 6.99 -21.06 16.83
CA ILE A 429 7.31 -19.64 16.94
C ILE A 429 7.71 -19.00 15.62
N SER A 430 8.14 -19.80 14.65
CA SER A 430 8.38 -19.34 13.27
C SER A 430 8.33 -20.51 12.29
N GLN A 431 8.08 -20.19 11.04
CA GLN A 431 8.10 -21.08 9.89
C GLN A 431 8.98 -20.43 8.79
N ASN A 432 9.74 -21.26 8.04
CA ASN A 432 10.64 -20.76 6.99
C ASN A 432 9.91 -20.42 5.69
N VAL A 433 8.70 -20.93 5.53
CA VAL A 433 7.78 -20.59 4.43
C VAL A 433 6.65 -19.79 5.03
N SER A 434 6.39 -18.59 4.51
CA SER A 434 5.37 -17.70 5.08
C SER A 434 3.96 -18.23 4.79
N ALA A 435 3.02 -17.94 5.68
CA ALA A 435 1.61 -18.22 5.38
C ALA A 435 1.21 -17.52 4.09
N GLY A 436 0.56 -18.25 3.19
CA GLY A 436 0.22 -17.76 1.85
C GLY A 436 1.28 -18.01 0.78
N GLU A 437 2.41 -18.63 1.10
CA GLU A 437 3.37 -19.13 0.10
C GLU A 437 3.02 -20.56 -0.34
N TRP A 438 3.35 -20.87 -1.59
CA TRP A 438 3.16 -22.21 -2.13
C TRP A 438 4.29 -23.14 -1.71
N VAL A 439 3.94 -24.30 -1.24
CA VAL A 439 4.85 -25.37 -0.84
C VAL A 439 4.67 -26.55 -1.78
N SER A 440 5.74 -26.98 -2.42
CA SER A 440 5.76 -28.22 -3.21
C SER A 440 6.15 -29.40 -2.31
N ALA A 441 5.70 -30.60 -2.64
CA ALA A 441 5.91 -31.81 -1.85
C ALA A 441 7.40 -32.16 -1.62
N ASP A 442 8.30 -31.64 -2.43
CA ASP A 442 9.77 -31.79 -2.33
C ASP A 442 10.46 -30.63 -1.56
N GLN A 443 9.69 -29.64 -1.11
CA GLN A 443 10.22 -28.50 -0.35
C GLN A 443 10.33 -28.87 1.13
N LYS A 444 11.48 -28.58 1.74
CA LYS A 444 11.67 -28.76 3.19
C LYS A 444 11.01 -27.61 3.97
N LEU A 445 10.04 -27.95 4.81
CA LEU A 445 9.42 -27.03 5.74
C LEU A 445 10.21 -27.03 7.06
N VAL A 446 10.79 -25.89 7.41
CA VAL A 446 11.51 -25.74 8.69
C VAL A 446 10.63 -24.98 9.67
N LEU A 447 10.18 -25.67 10.72
CA LEU A 447 9.38 -25.07 11.78
C LEU A 447 10.24 -24.93 13.05
N THR A 448 10.23 -23.73 13.65
CA THR A 448 10.93 -23.48 14.90
C THR A 448 9.94 -23.52 16.05
N ILE A 449 10.20 -24.38 17.03
CA ILE A 449 9.37 -24.52 18.24
C ILE A 449 10.04 -23.89 19.46
N SER A 450 9.23 -23.35 20.34
CA SER A 450 9.67 -22.75 21.61
C SER A 450 10.19 -23.79 22.59
N LYS A 451 11.39 -23.58 23.11
CA LYS A 451 11.90 -24.26 24.35
C LYS A 451 11.30 -23.69 25.63
N GLY A 452 10.39 -22.71 25.50
CA GLY A 452 9.91 -21.88 26.60
C GLY A 452 10.88 -20.74 26.92
N GLN A 453 10.64 -20.05 28.03
CA GLN A 453 11.47 -18.91 28.42
C GLN A 453 12.89 -19.37 28.79
N GLY A 454 13.88 -18.84 28.09
CA GLY A 454 15.28 -19.05 28.42
C GLY A 454 15.63 -18.40 29.75
N LYS A 455 16.66 -18.91 30.43
CA LYS A 455 17.23 -18.26 31.62
C LYS A 455 18.34 -17.30 31.21
N THR A 456 18.44 -16.19 31.91
CA THR A 456 19.51 -15.19 31.75
C THR A 456 20.05 -14.75 33.10
N VAL A 457 21.23 -14.15 33.12
CA VAL A 457 21.89 -13.70 34.34
C VAL A 457 21.66 -12.20 34.53
N VAL A 458 21.21 -11.80 35.71
CA VAL A 458 20.97 -10.41 36.05
C VAL A 458 22.30 -9.64 36.17
N PRO A 459 22.53 -8.56 35.40
CA PRO A 459 23.75 -7.79 35.46
C PRO A 459 23.82 -6.88 36.69
N LYS A 460 25.00 -6.39 37.03
CA LYS A 460 25.19 -5.34 38.05
C LYS A 460 24.67 -4.02 37.45
N LEU A 461 23.66 -3.42 38.08
CA LEU A 461 23.00 -2.20 37.66
C LEU A 461 23.21 -1.05 38.65
N ARG A 462 23.39 -1.35 39.92
CA ARG A 462 23.64 -0.35 40.98
C ARG A 462 24.84 0.54 40.64
N GLY A 463 24.65 1.86 40.73
CA GLY A 463 25.65 2.88 40.42
C GLY A 463 25.73 3.30 38.96
N LEU A 464 24.98 2.66 38.07
CA LEU A 464 24.86 3.07 36.66
C LEU A 464 23.83 4.18 36.51
N THR A 465 23.89 4.92 35.41
CA THR A 465 22.78 5.80 35.00
C THR A 465 21.59 4.95 34.56
N LEU A 466 20.40 5.49 34.65
CA LEU A 466 19.17 4.80 34.23
C LEU A 466 19.27 4.30 32.78
N GLU A 467 19.81 5.10 31.87
CA GLU A 467 19.98 4.71 30.47
C GLU A 467 20.99 3.56 30.30
N GLN A 468 22.10 3.58 31.01
CA GLN A 468 23.06 2.47 31.00
C GLN A 468 22.43 1.18 31.55
N ALA A 469 21.63 1.30 32.62
CA ALA A 469 20.92 0.16 33.20
C ALA A 469 19.89 -0.43 32.24
N LYS A 470 19.09 0.40 31.58
CA LYS A 470 18.14 -0.02 30.53
C LYS A 470 18.85 -0.76 29.40
N LYS A 471 19.96 -0.21 28.89
CA LYS A 471 20.74 -0.84 27.80
C LYS A 471 21.30 -2.20 28.22
N LYS A 472 21.80 -2.34 29.47
CA LYS A 472 22.29 -3.63 29.99
C LYS A 472 21.17 -4.65 30.18
N LEU A 473 19.98 -4.25 30.66
CA LEU A 473 18.83 -5.14 30.81
C LEU A 473 18.31 -5.62 29.48
N LYS A 474 18.18 -4.72 28.48
CA LYS A 474 17.77 -5.06 27.11
C LYS A 474 18.72 -6.08 26.47
N LYS A 475 20.04 -5.93 26.67
CA LYS A 475 21.05 -6.87 26.12
C LYS A 475 20.90 -8.30 26.65
N VAL A 476 20.36 -8.47 27.86
CA VAL A 476 20.14 -9.77 28.48
C VAL A 476 18.66 -10.19 28.54
N HIS A 477 17.81 -9.56 27.71
CA HIS A 477 16.38 -9.87 27.60
C HIS A 477 15.61 -9.79 28.92
N LEU A 478 15.91 -8.78 29.74
CA LEU A 478 15.18 -8.48 30.97
C LEU A 478 14.39 -7.18 30.81
N THR A 479 13.23 -7.12 31.47
CA THR A 479 12.41 -5.91 31.55
C THR A 479 12.70 -5.16 32.86
N TYR A 480 12.17 -3.94 33.00
CA TYR A 480 12.40 -3.17 34.23
C TYR A 480 11.14 -2.41 34.65
N LYS A 481 11.05 -2.15 35.97
CA LYS A 481 10.11 -1.18 36.56
C LYS A 481 10.93 -0.15 37.33
N ILE A 482 10.57 1.11 37.25
CA ILE A 482 11.30 2.20 37.91
C ILE A 482 10.51 2.68 39.11
N GLN A 483 11.22 2.81 40.24
CA GLN A 483 10.77 3.54 41.42
C GLN A 483 11.78 4.65 41.72
N ARG A 484 11.29 5.86 41.97
CA ARG A 484 12.15 7.02 42.29
C ARG A 484 12.20 7.27 43.78
N GLU A 485 13.41 7.57 44.31
CA GLU A 485 13.66 7.83 45.70
C GLU A 485 14.60 9.03 45.88
N GLU A 486 14.39 9.85 46.89
CA GLU A 486 15.24 11.02 47.17
C GLU A 486 16.63 10.55 47.61
N SER A 487 17.67 11.14 47.01
CA SER A 487 19.04 10.74 47.28
C SER A 487 20.01 11.89 47.01
N ASN A 488 21.14 11.86 47.69
CA ASN A 488 22.25 12.80 47.46
C ASN A 488 23.09 12.42 46.22
N LYS A 489 22.74 11.34 45.50
CA LYS A 489 23.41 10.96 44.25
C LYS A 489 22.86 11.72 43.09
N ALA A 490 23.63 11.81 41.98
CA ALA A 490 23.18 12.42 40.76
C ALA A 490 21.82 11.89 40.31
N VAL A 491 20.96 12.75 39.80
CA VAL A 491 19.64 12.37 39.29
C VAL A 491 19.78 11.24 38.28
N ASP A 492 18.80 10.32 38.25
CA ASP A 492 18.78 9.15 37.38
C ASP A 492 19.93 8.12 37.65
N THR A 493 20.54 8.12 38.82
CA THR A 493 21.46 7.07 39.22
C THR A 493 20.69 5.90 39.85
N VAL A 494 20.98 4.65 39.46
CA VAL A 494 20.38 3.45 40.03
C VAL A 494 20.95 3.22 41.44
N LEU A 495 20.10 3.35 42.47
CA LEU A 495 20.42 3.17 43.87
C LEU A 495 20.43 1.68 44.27
N SER A 496 19.41 0.96 43.78
CA SER A 496 19.24 -0.48 44.06
C SER A 496 18.50 -1.21 42.91
N GLN A 497 18.62 -2.54 42.92
CA GLN A 497 17.92 -3.44 42.01
C GLN A 497 17.26 -4.56 42.80
N SER A 498 16.03 -4.97 42.46
CA SER A 498 15.25 -5.96 43.21
C SER A 498 15.79 -7.39 43.09
N VAL A 499 16.54 -7.71 42.05
CA VAL A 499 17.15 -9.02 41.85
C VAL A 499 18.66 -8.86 41.87
N ALA A 500 19.33 -9.66 42.67
CA ALA A 500 20.78 -9.59 42.87
C ALA A 500 21.56 -9.85 41.55
N LYS A 501 22.71 -9.18 41.38
CA LYS A 501 23.65 -9.48 40.29
C LYS A 501 24.05 -10.95 40.30
N GLY A 502 24.16 -11.56 39.12
CA GLY A 502 24.57 -12.96 38.98
C GLY A 502 23.46 -13.98 39.15
N LYS A 503 22.27 -13.59 39.62
CA LYS A 503 21.13 -14.52 39.76
C LYS A 503 20.60 -14.89 38.35
N LYS A 504 20.38 -16.22 38.14
CA LYS A 504 19.73 -16.73 36.92
C LYS A 504 18.21 -16.60 37.05
N VAL A 505 17.59 -15.88 36.17
CA VAL A 505 16.12 -15.67 36.08
C VAL A 505 15.61 -15.97 34.67
N ALA A 506 14.32 -16.18 34.52
CA ALA A 506 13.72 -16.31 33.19
C ALA A 506 13.89 -15.01 32.38
N ARG A 507 14.10 -15.10 31.07
CA ARG A 507 14.03 -13.95 30.17
C ARG A 507 12.66 -13.29 30.31
N GLY A 508 12.56 -11.97 30.08
CA GLY A 508 11.34 -11.22 30.32
C GLY A 508 11.07 -10.84 31.77
N THR A 509 11.83 -11.40 32.75
CA THR A 509 11.66 -11.04 34.18
C THR A 509 11.86 -9.55 34.39
N ALA A 510 10.91 -8.91 35.09
CA ALA A 510 10.99 -7.49 35.41
C ALA A 510 11.88 -7.23 36.62
N VAL A 511 12.96 -6.48 36.46
CA VAL A 511 13.84 -6.03 37.54
C VAL A 511 13.38 -4.63 37.98
N LYS A 512 12.94 -4.49 39.24
CA LYS A 512 12.60 -3.19 39.82
C LYS A 512 13.89 -2.44 40.15
N LEU A 513 14.02 -1.23 39.58
CA LEU A 513 15.13 -0.31 39.77
C LEU A 513 14.69 0.85 40.67
N THR A 514 15.38 1.09 41.78
CA THR A 514 15.26 2.31 42.55
C THR A 514 16.25 3.33 42.00
N VAL A 515 15.76 4.47 41.59
CA VAL A 515 16.54 5.50 40.87
C VAL A 515 16.47 6.81 41.67
N SER A 516 17.59 7.51 41.76
CA SER A 516 17.67 8.79 42.46
C SER A 516 16.82 9.86 41.80
N LYS A 517 16.07 10.62 42.61
CA LYS A 517 15.49 11.93 42.25
C LYS A 517 16.14 13.02 43.12
N GLN A 518 16.11 14.25 42.68
CA GLN A 518 16.66 15.38 43.42
C GLN A 518 15.94 15.54 44.76
N LYS A 519 16.68 15.70 45.83
CA LYS A 519 16.13 16.03 47.15
C LYS A 519 15.59 17.44 47.09
N LYS A 520 14.31 17.63 47.49
CA LYS A 520 13.75 18.97 47.64
C LYS A 520 14.58 19.72 48.67
N ALA A 521 15.17 20.84 48.30
CA ALA A 521 15.88 21.69 49.26
C ALA A 521 14.87 22.09 50.37
N GLU A 522 15.15 21.69 51.62
CA GLU A 522 14.47 22.24 52.78
C GLU A 522 14.75 23.74 52.79
N ALA A 523 13.71 24.55 52.81
CA ALA A 523 13.83 25.97 52.99
C ALA A 523 14.52 26.22 54.35
N VAL A 524 15.75 26.69 54.33
CA VAL A 524 16.46 27.18 55.51
C VAL A 524 15.67 28.36 56.03
N VAL A 525 14.91 28.17 57.10
CA VAL A 525 14.29 29.25 57.87
C VAL A 525 15.45 29.97 58.57
N THR A 526 15.98 31.01 57.98
CA THR A 526 16.87 31.97 58.62
C THR A 526 16.08 32.69 59.71
N LYS A 527 16.35 32.36 61.00
CA LYS A 527 15.91 33.13 62.18
C LYS A 527 16.43 34.56 62.03
N LYS A 528 15.48 35.51 61.98
CA LYS A 528 15.72 36.95 62.06
C LYS A 528 16.30 37.31 63.42
N PRO A 529 17.42 38.11 63.54
CA PRO A 529 17.86 38.62 64.82
C PRO A 529 16.90 39.68 65.37
N ALA A 530 16.76 39.71 66.68
CA ALA A 530 15.85 40.55 67.46
C ALA A 530 16.16 42.08 67.36
N ALA A 531 15.10 42.83 67.39
CA ALA A 531 15.08 44.30 67.34
C ALA A 531 15.72 44.93 68.57
N THR A 532 16.49 46.01 68.36
CA THR A 532 16.80 47.01 69.37
C THR A 532 16.27 48.38 68.96
N ALA A 533 15.65 49.01 69.94
CA ALA A 533 14.90 50.22 70.09
C ALA A 533 15.10 51.44 69.18
N LYS A 534 13.99 52.16 69.07
CA LYS A 534 13.71 53.52 68.60
C LYS A 534 14.67 54.62 69.19
N PRO A 535 14.72 55.83 68.59
CA PRO A 535 13.58 56.76 68.63
C PRO A 535 13.37 57.76 67.44
N THR A 536 12.13 58.11 67.29
CA THR A 536 11.43 59.39 67.18
C THR A 536 11.71 60.44 66.05
N GLN A 537 10.58 60.69 65.38
CA GLN A 537 10.04 61.97 64.86
C GLN A 537 10.62 62.55 63.53
N ARG A 538 9.85 62.87 62.58
CA ARG A 538 8.86 63.92 62.36
C ARG A 538 8.56 64.14 60.85
N SER A 539 7.33 64.05 60.52
CA SER A 539 6.53 64.97 59.72
C SER A 539 6.88 65.35 58.27
N LYS A 540 5.94 65.19 57.46
CA LYS A 540 5.24 66.09 56.52
C LYS A 540 5.30 65.73 55.04
N LYS A 541 4.10 65.36 54.57
CA LYS A 541 3.30 66.03 53.53
C LYS A 541 3.63 65.81 52.04
N LYS A 542 2.63 65.28 51.38
CA LYS A 542 1.93 65.73 50.16
C LYS A 542 2.37 65.17 48.80
N LYS A 543 1.36 64.47 48.22
CA LYS A 543 0.69 64.72 46.92
C LYS A 543 1.59 64.54 45.69
N LYS A 544 1.21 63.83 44.66
CA LYS A 544 0.03 63.79 43.80
C LYS A 544 0.34 62.80 42.63
N ASP A 545 -0.66 62.06 42.31
CA ASP A 545 -1.20 61.72 41.00
C ASP A 545 -0.34 61.94 39.72
N PHE A 546 -0.30 60.94 38.84
CA PHE A 546 -0.78 60.95 37.43
C PHE A 546 -0.47 59.56 36.82
N VAL A 547 -1.40 58.75 36.46
CA VAL A 547 -2.19 58.49 35.25
C VAL A 547 -1.39 58.60 33.93
N GLY A 548 -1.51 57.57 33.12
CA GLY A 548 -1.30 57.54 31.68
C GLY A 548 -0.60 56.24 31.25
N VAL A 549 -1.28 55.18 30.83
CA VAL A 549 -2.01 54.89 29.60
C VAL A 549 -1.13 54.93 28.33
N ILE A 550 -1.11 53.77 27.65
CA ILE A 550 -0.96 53.47 26.21
C ILE A 550 0.46 53.50 25.61
N GLN A 551 1.00 52.44 25.16
CA GLN A 551 0.81 51.79 23.82
C GLN A 551 1.28 50.36 23.81
#